data_042c7779cd1d3012cdd68bc0d0455d52
#
_entry.id   042c7779cd1d3012cdd68bc0d0455d52
#
_cell.length_a   1.000
_cell.length_b   1.000
_cell.length_c   1.000
_cell.angle_alpha   90.00
_cell.angle_beta   90.00
_cell.angle_gamma   90.00
#
_symmetry.space_group_name_H-M   'P 1'
#
loop_
_entity.id
_entity.type
_entity.pdbx_description
1 polymer ?
#
loop_
_entity_poly.entity_id
_entity_poly.type
_entity_poly.pdbx_seq_one_letter_code
_entity_poly.pdbx_strand_id
1 'polypeptide(L)'
;RSSLTLVPSASQRLELERRHFERLGMLSRGVDSHLFHPVKRNNALRDDWGLENDDIAVLHVGRLAQEKNLGLLKRCFEALQATYPRRRMKLIIVGDGPQRSSLERDLPDAVFCGAQRGEELAKHYASGDLFLFPSLTETFGNVVLEAMASGLGVVAYDQAAASQHLRHGYSGALAMPGDENAFCDAAIWLLEERETLRRARLNARQHASRQGWPAIIE
;
A
#
# COMPACT_ATOMS: atom_id res chain seq x y z
N ARG A 1 12.21 -16.04 31.01
CA ARG A 1 11.41 -16.84 30.06
C ARG A 1 10.10 -16.10 29.84
N SER A 2 9.71 -15.83 28.58
CA SER A 2 8.39 -15.27 28.28
C SER A 2 7.31 -16.31 28.56
N SER A 3 6.19 -15.91 29.14
CA SER A 3 5.03 -16.76 29.36
C SER A 3 4.21 -17.00 28.09
N LEU A 4 4.28 -16.05 27.13
CA LEU A 4 3.61 -16.06 25.84
C LEU A 4 4.38 -15.20 24.86
N THR A 5 4.56 -15.66 23.62
CA THR A 5 5.13 -14.88 22.51
C THR A 5 4.02 -14.58 21.53
N LEU A 6 3.72 -13.30 21.33
CA LEU A 6 2.72 -12.84 20.37
C LEU A 6 3.34 -12.58 19.01
N VAL A 7 2.73 -13.09 17.96
CA VAL A 7 3.16 -12.91 16.57
C VAL A 7 2.04 -12.30 15.73
N PRO A 8 2.37 -11.40 14.80
CA PRO A 8 1.36 -10.67 14.05
C PRO A 8 0.79 -11.44 12.84
N SER A 9 1.41 -12.56 12.44
CA SER A 9 0.98 -13.30 11.26
C SER A 9 1.11 -14.82 11.44
N ALA A 10 0.27 -15.59 10.71
CA ALA A 10 0.34 -17.03 10.69
C ALA A 10 1.67 -17.56 10.13
N SER A 11 2.25 -16.87 9.13
CA SER A 11 3.54 -17.24 8.57
C SER A 11 4.68 -17.11 9.59
N GLN A 12 4.71 -16.04 10.37
CA GLN A 12 5.68 -15.86 11.46
C GLN A 12 5.46 -16.87 12.59
N ARG A 13 4.20 -17.21 12.90
CA ARG A 13 3.89 -18.27 13.85
C ARG A 13 4.51 -19.59 13.40
N LEU A 14 4.26 -20.02 12.17
CA LEU A 14 4.82 -21.26 11.61
C LEU A 14 6.35 -21.26 11.59
N GLU A 15 6.98 -20.11 11.28
CA GLU A 15 8.43 -19.97 11.32
C GLU A 15 8.99 -20.17 12.72
N LEU A 16 8.38 -19.56 13.75
CA LEU A 16 8.80 -19.72 15.12
C LEU A 16 8.52 -21.13 15.67
N GLU A 17 7.39 -21.76 15.28
CA GLU A 17 7.11 -23.16 15.61
C GLU A 17 8.20 -24.10 15.06
N ARG A 18 8.67 -23.89 13.82
CA ARG A 18 9.80 -24.64 13.25
C ARG A 18 11.11 -24.43 14.00
N ARG A 19 11.26 -23.29 14.67
CA ARG A 19 12.42 -22.97 15.53
C ARG A 19 12.20 -23.39 16.98
N HIS A 20 11.19 -24.24 17.26
CA HIS A 20 10.87 -24.79 18.58
C HIS A 20 10.48 -23.73 19.63
N PHE A 21 9.90 -22.61 19.18
CA PHE A 21 9.25 -21.70 20.12
C PHE A 21 7.90 -22.27 20.53
N GLU A 22 7.69 -22.37 21.86
CA GLU A 22 6.44 -22.82 22.46
C GLU A 22 5.61 -21.60 22.91
N ARG A 23 4.30 -21.80 23.11
CA ARG A 23 3.36 -20.78 23.60
C ARG A 23 3.29 -19.53 22.70
N LEU A 24 2.99 -19.76 21.44
CA LEU A 24 2.78 -18.72 20.46
C LEU A 24 1.31 -18.32 20.41
N GLY A 25 1.02 -17.04 20.62
CA GLY A 25 -0.29 -16.43 20.42
C GLY A 25 -0.29 -15.57 19.17
N MET A 26 -1.44 -15.43 18.52
CA MET A 26 -1.62 -14.50 17.42
C MET A 26 -2.13 -13.15 17.95
N LEU A 27 -1.47 -12.06 17.58
CA LEU A 27 -1.96 -10.71 17.77
C LEU A 27 -1.78 -9.98 16.45
N SER A 28 -2.79 -10.03 15.60
CA SER A 28 -2.80 -9.28 14.35
C SER A 28 -2.80 -7.77 14.64
N ARG A 29 -2.46 -6.97 13.64
CA ARG A 29 -2.53 -5.52 13.77
C ARG A 29 -3.79 -5.00 13.10
N GLY A 30 -4.42 -4.03 13.74
CA GLY A 30 -5.56 -3.33 13.20
C GLY A 30 -5.18 -2.03 12.52
N VAL A 31 -6.16 -1.43 11.89
CA VAL A 31 -6.10 -0.09 11.33
C VAL A 31 -7.12 0.81 12.03
N ASP A 32 -6.75 2.07 12.27
CA ASP A 32 -7.72 3.08 12.65
C ASP A 32 -8.51 3.52 11.41
N SER A 33 -9.65 2.87 11.19
CA SER A 33 -10.51 3.14 10.04
C SER A 33 -11.34 4.43 10.15
N HIS A 34 -11.29 5.14 11.29
CA HIS A 34 -11.81 6.50 11.45
C HIS A 34 -10.77 7.52 10.99
N LEU A 35 -9.51 7.31 11.36
CA LEU A 35 -8.40 8.12 10.89
C LEU A 35 -8.18 7.92 9.38
N PHE A 36 -8.01 6.66 8.94
CA PHE A 36 -7.80 6.31 7.54
C PHE A 36 -9.15 6.07 6.84
N HIS A 37 -9.69 7.13 6.22
CA HIS A 37 -11.03 7.11 5.65
C HIS A 37 -11.10 7.92 4.35
N PRO A 38 -11.82 7.45 3.31
CA PRO A 38 -11.94 8.15 2.02
C PRO A 38 -12.52 9.57 2.13
N VAL A 39 -13.31 9.85 3.17
CA VAL A 39 -13.89 11.20 3.42
C VAL A 39 -12.82 12.28 3.58
N LYS A 40 -11.58 11.89 3.93
CA LYS A 40 -10.44 12.80 4.07
C LYS A 40 -9.78 13.18 2.75
N ARG A 41 -10.32 12.75 1.60
CA ARG A 41 -9.85 13.18 0.28
C ARG A 41 -9.84 14.71 0.21
N ASN A 42 -8.71 15.25 -0.15
CA ASN A 42 -8.47 16.70 -0.16
C ASN A 42 -8.12 17.15 -1.59
N ASN A 43 -9.03 17.91 -2.20
CA ASN A 43 -8.82 18.40 -3.56
C ASN A 43 -7.72 19.45 -3.63
N ALA A 44 -7.57 20.33 -2.63
CA ALA A 44 -6.48 21.30 -2.59
C ALA A 44 -5.11 20.59 -2.57
N LEU A 45 -4.98 19.48 -1.82
CA LEU A 45 -3.76 18.69 -1.85
C LEU A 45 -3.49 18.05 -3.23
N ARG A 46 -4.55 17.65 -3.95
CA ARG A 46 -4.42 17.13 -5.32
C ARG A 46 -4.04 18.25 -6.30
N ASP A 47 -4.59 19.45 -6.11
CA ASP A 47 -4.23 20.64 -6.90
C ASP A 47 -2.73 20.99 -6.70
N ASP A 48 -2.23 20.91 -5.46
CA ASP A 48 -0.79 21.08 -5.15
C ASP A 48 0.09 20.02 -5.82
N TRP A 49 -0.43 18.81 -6.05
CA TRP A 49 0.24 17.77 -6.83
C TRP A 49 0.13 18.00 -8.35
N GLY A 50 -0.62 19.01 -8.77
CA GLY A 50 -0.90 19.32 -10.18
C GLY A 50 -1.85 18.31 -10.83
N LEU A 51 -2.79 17.73 -10.08
CA LEU A 51 -3.78 16.77 -10.54
C LEU A 51 -5.18 17.38 -10.57
N GLU A 52 -5.90 17.10 -11.63
CA GLU A 52 -7.33 17.35 -11.77
C GLU A 52 -8.18 16.18 -11.24
N ASN A 53 -9.51 16.35 -11.24
CA ASN A 53 -10.42 15.35 -10.63
C ASN A 53 -10.35 13.96 -11.28
N ASP A 54 -10.16 13.90 -12.61
CA ASP A 54 -10.12 12.63 -13.37
C ASP A 54 -8.72 12.02 -13.49
N ASP A 55 -7.71 12.74 -13.04
CA ASP A 55 -6.31 12.28 -13.04
C ASP A 55 -6.09 11.21 -11.98
N ILE A 56 -5.07 10.40 -12.17
CA ILE A 56 -4.75 9.27 -11.27
C ILE A 56 -3.55 9.64 -10.40
N ALA A 57 -3.76 9.70 -9.09
CA ALA A 57 -2.68 9.77 -8.10
C ALA A 57 -2.20 8.35 -7.77
N VAL A 58 -1.01 8.00 -8.23
CA VAL A 58 -0.32 6.77 -7.86
C VAL A 58 0.50 7.04 -6.61
N LEU A 59 0.16 6.41 -5.50
CA LEU A 59 0.74 6.67 -4.19
C LEU A 59 1.71 5.56 -3.77
N HIS A 60 2.83 5.97 -3.19
CA HIS A 60 3.71 5.12 -2.39
C HIS A 60 3.90 5.75 -1.01
N VAL A 61 3.79 4.94 0.06
CA VAL A 61 4.03 5.38 1.43
C VAL A 61 4.99 4.41 2.11
N GLY A 62 6.08 4.94 2.64
CA GLY A 62 7.06 4.14 3.36
C GLY A 62 8.42 4.80 3.51
N ARG A 63 9.31 4.12 4.22
CA ARG A 63 10.72 4.52 4.29
C ARG A 63 11.35 4.38 2.90
N LEU A 64 12.10 5.40 2.47
CA LEU A 64 12.79 5.38 1.18
C LEU A 64 14.13 4.66 1.30
N ALA A 65 14.09 3.32 1.34
CA ALA A 65 15.24 2.45 1.55
C ALA A 65 15.16 1.19 0.66
N GLN A 66 16.26 0.47 0.56
CA GLN A 66 16.45 -0.62 -0.41
C GLN A 66 15.37 -1.72 -0.30
N GLU A 67 14.95 -2.06 0.92
CA GLU A 67 13.94 -3.08 1.18
C GLU A 67 12.56 -2.75 0.59
N LYS A 68 12.31 -1.47 0.26
CA LYS A 68 11.05 -1.01 -0.36
C LYS A 68 11.02 -1.14 -1.89
N ASN A 69 12.12 -1.60 -2.49
CA ASN A 69 12.23 -1.87 -3.92
C ASN A 69 11.74 -0.70 -4.80
N LEU A 70 12.29 0.50 -4.53
CA LEU A 70 11.88 1.73 -5.20
C LEU A 70 12.23 1.75 -6.70
N GLY A 71 13.18 0.92 -7.12
CA GLY A 71 13.46 0.68 -8.54
C GLY A 71 12.26 0.07 -9.28
N LEU A 72 11.60 -0.90 -8.65
CA LEU A 72 10.38 -1.48 -9.22
C LEU A 72 9.21 -0.49 -9.19
N LEU A 73 9.09 0.35 -8.15
CA LEU A 73 8.10 1.42 -8.10
C LEU A 73 8.20 2.32 -9.34
N LYS A 74 9.42 2.78 -9.66
CA LYS A 74 9.72 3.58 -10.86
C LYS A 74 9.29 2.84 -12.13
N ARG A 75 9.80 1.62 -12.34
CA ARG A 75 9.50 0.82 -13.52
C ARG A 75 8.01 0.56 -13.72
N CYS A 76 7.31 0.24 -12.64
CA CYS A 76 5.86 0.02 -12.68
C CYS A 76 5.11 1.30 -13.06
N PHE A 77 5.49 2.45 -12.51
CA PHE A 77 4.89 3.73 -12.85
C PHE A 77 5.13 4.10 -14.32
N GLU A 78 6.36 3.93 -14.83
CA GLU A 78 6.69 4.13 -16.24
C GLU A 78 5.88 3.20 -17.16
N ALA A 79 5.70 1.93 -16.77
CA ALA A 79 4.88 0.97 -17.50
C ALA A 79 3.40 1.39 -17.55
N LEU A 80 2.85 1.92 -16.46
CA LEU A 80 1.50 2.47 -16.41
C LEU A 80 1.32 3.67 -17.36
N GLN A 81 2.28 4.60 -17.36
CA GLN A 81 2.24 5.75 -18.28
C GLN A 81 2.33 5.32 -19.75
N ALA A 82 3.19 4.36 -20.06
CA ALA A 82 3.34 3.82 -21.40
C ALA A 82 2.08 3.09 -21.88
N THR A 83 1.42 2.34 -20.99
CA THR A 83 0.20 1.58 -21.33
C THR A 83 -1.01 2.50 -21.48
N TYR A 84 -1.09 3.56 -20.69
CA TYR A 84 -2.23 4.51 -20.68
C TYR A 84 -1.82 5.95 -20.99
N PRO A 85 -1.27 6.24 -22.20
CA PRO A 85 -0.71 7.56 -22.52
C PRO A 85 -1.73 8.70 -22.53
N ARG A 86 -3.02 8.38 -22.56
CA ARG A 86 -4.10 9.37 -22.51
C ARG A 86 -4.62 9.63 -21.08
N ARG A 87 -4.17 8.86 -20.08
CA ARG A 87 -4.53 9.06 -18.68
C ARG A 87 -3.42 9.86 -18.02
N ARG A 88 -3.73 11.04 -17.54
CA ARG A 88 -2.79 11.81 -16.73
C ARG A 88 -2.59 11.14 -15.40
N MET A 89 -1.34 10.88 -15.05
CA MET A 89 -0.96 10.22 -13.80
C MET A 89 0.19 10.95 -13.14
N LYS A 90 0.20 10.97 -11.81
CA LYS A 90 1.29 11.52 -11.02
C LYS A 90 1.71 10.51 -9.96
N LEU A 91 3.01 10.32 -9.80
CA LEU A 91 3.55 9.51 -8.71
C LEU A 91 3.75 10.40 -7.49
N ILE A 92 3.13 10.03 -6.38
CA ILE A 92 3.18 10.72 -5.10
C ILE A 92 3.92 9.83 -4.11
N ILE A 93 4.99 10.33 -3.54
CA ILE A 93 5.88 9.59 -2.65
C ILE A 93 5.85 10.23 -1.26
N VAL A 94 5.29 9.51 -0.31
CA VAL A 94 5.19 9.92 1.10
C VAL A 94 6.16 9.10 1.93
N GLY A 95 7.13 9.77 2.51
CA GLY A 95 8.18 9.15 3.31
C GLY A 95 9.53 9.82 3.14
N ASP A 96 10.50 9.31 3.87
CA ASP A 96 11.87 9.76 3.82
C ASP A 96 12.85 8.58 3.99
N GLY A 97 14.09 8.78 3.62
CA GLY A 97 15.11 7.75 3.77
C GLY A 97 16.35 7.94 2.91
N PRO A 98 17.31 7.03 3.03
CA PRO A 98 18.61 7.17 2.38
C PRO A 98 18.57 7.21 0.85
N GLN A 99 17.50 6.68 0.23
CA GLN A 99 17.34 6.68 -1.23
C GLN A 99 16.60 7.91 -1.78
N ARG A 100 16.16 8.85 -0.94
CA ARG A 100 15.38 10.01 -1.38
C ARG A 100 16.08 10.79 -2.49
N SER A 101 17.32 11.23 -2.26
CA SER A 101 18.04 12.09 -3.22
C SER A 101 18.33 11.40 -4.57
N SER A 102 18.53 10.07 -4.57
CA SER A 102 18.64 9.34 -5.84
C SER A 102 17.30 9.25 -6.55
N LEU A 103 16.25 8.98 -5.81
CA LEU A 103 14.90 8.83 -6.36
C LEU A 103 14.37 10.15 -6.95
N GLU A 104 14.66 11.30 -6.31
CA GLU A 104 14.32 12.64 -6.83
C GLU A 104 15.00 12.93 -8.16
N ARG A 105 16.26 12.47 -8.35
CA ARG A 105 16.94 12.60 -9.67
C ARG A 105 16.35 11.66 -10.72
N ASP A 106 15.97 10.46 -10.31
CA ASP A 106 15.47 9.41 -11.23
C ASP A 106 13.99 9.63 -11.62
N LEU A 107 13.25 10.38 -10.82
CA LEU A 107 11.81 10.66 -10.97
C LEU A 107 11.53 12.16 -10.78
N PRO A 108 12.05 13.03 -11.67
CA PRO A 108 11.94 14.50 -11.50
C PRO A 108 10.49 15.00 -11.53
N ASP A 109 9.58 14.26 -12.14
CA ASP A 109 8.16 14.60 -12.24
C ASP A 109 7.31 14.05 -11.08
N ALA A 110 7.88 13.25 -10.17
CA ALA A 110 7.16 12.75 -8.99
C ALA A 110 7.08 13.84 -7.91
N VAL A 111 6.04 13.73 -7.07
CA VAL A 111 5.85 14.62 -5.92
C VAL A 111 6.38 13.95 -4.66
N PHE A 112 7.38 14.56 -4.03
CA PHE A 112 7.98 14.06 -2.79
C PHE A 112 7.44 14.86 -1.60
N CYS A 113 6.55 14.25 -0.83
CA CYS A 113 5.84 14.89 0.29
C CYS A 113 6.61 14.82 1.63
N GLY A 114 7.77 14.12 1.68
CA GLY A 114 8.46 13.86 2.94
C GLY A 114 7.66 12.93 3.87
N ALA A 115 8.12 12.79 5.10
CA ALA A 115 7.45 11.95 6.09
C ALA A 115 6.20 12.65 6.65
N GLN A 116 5.05 12.01 6.52
CA GLN A 116 3.76 12.48 7.03
C GLN A 116 3.27 11.58 8.17
N ARG A 117 2.43 12.11 9.07
CA ARG A 117 1.87 11.38 10.22
C ARG A 117 0.44 11.82 10.50
N GLY A 118 -0.30 10.96 11.22
CA GLY A 118 -1.65 11.27 11.72
C GLY A 118 -2.60 11.75 10.62
N GLU A 119 -3.26 12.86 10.84
CA GLU A 119 -4.24 13.44 9.92
C GLU A 119 -3.66 13.79 8.54
N GLU A 120 -2.44 14.31 8.48
CA GLU A 120 -1.81 14.65 7.21
C GLU A 120 -1.50 13.39 6.40
N LEU A 121 -1.01 12.33 7.03
CA LEU A 121 -0.83 11.04 6.36
C LEU A 121 -2.15 10.48 5.85
N ALA A 122 -3.21 10.57 6.65
CA ALA A 122 -4.54 10.11 6.25
C ALA A 122 -5.12 10.88 5.06
N LYS A 123 -4.88 12.20 4.97
CA LYS A 123 -5.24 13.02 3.81
C LYS A 123 -4.48 12.57 2.56
N HIS A 124 -3.18 12.27 2.68
CA HIS A 124 -2.38 11.78 1.55
C HIS A 124 -2.93 10.45 1.02
N TYR A 125 -3.19 9.49 1.90
CA TYR A 125 -3.82 8.24 1.47
C TYR A 125 -5.17 8.48 0.79
N ALA A 126 -6.08 9.19 1.44
CA ALA A 126 -7.43 9.42 0.90
C ALA A 126 -7.43 10.18 -0.43
N SER A 127 -6.39 10.99 -0.70
CA SER A 127 -6.23 11.74 -1.95
C SER A 127 -5.59 10.93 -3.07
N GLY A 128 -5.06 9.73 -2.78
CA GLY A 128 -4.56 8.76 -3.76
C GLY A 128 -5.69 7.96 -4.44
N ASP A 129 -5.35 7.32 -5.54
CA ASP A 129 -6.26 6.44 -6.29
C ASP A 129 -5.74 5.01 -6.37
N LEU A 130 -4.44 4.85 -6.63
CA LEU A 130 -3.73 3.57 -6.70
C LEU A 130 -2.56 3.59 -5.71
N PHE A 131 -2.40 2.54 -4.93
CA PHE A 131 -1.28 2.35 -4.00
C PHE A 131 -0.36 1.26 -4.51
N LEU A 132 0.90 1.59 -4.80
CA LEU A 132 1.94 0.63 -5.22
C LEU A 132 2.86 0.32 -4.04
N PHE A 133 2.89 -0.95 -3.65
CA PHE A 133 3.68 -1.41 -2.53
C PHE A 133 4.60 -2.59 -2.89
N PRO A 134 5.72 -2.35 -3.61
CA PRO A 134 6.64 -3.38 -4.11
C PRO A 134 7.64 -3.86 -3.06
N SER A 135 7.35 -3.67 -1.77
CA SER A 135 8.27 -4.02 -0.67
C SER A 135 8.63 -5.50 -0.69
N LEU A 136 9.93 -5.80 -0.60
CA LEU A 136 10.46 -7.17 -0.61
C LEU A 136 10.41 -7.82 0.77
N THR A 137 10.48 -7.02 1.82
CA THR A 137 10.46 -7.50 3.20
C THR A 137 9.55 -6.62 4.04
N GLU A 138 8.64 -7.25 4.75
CA GLU A 138 7.72 -6.59 5.67
C GLU A 138 7.56 -7.40 6.94
N THR A 139 7.68 -6.72 8.08
CA THR A 139 7.35 -7.34 9.34
C THR A 139 5.84 -7.52 9.48
N PHE A 140 5.08 -6.52 9.06
CA PHE A 140 3.62 -6.58 9.04
C PHE A 140 2.98 -5.80 7.89
N GLY A 141 3.45 -4.57 7.57
CA GLY A 141 2.94 -3.75 6.46
C GLY A 141 1.62 -3.04 6.76
N ASN A 142 1.51 -2.33 7.88
CA ASN A 142 0.31 -1.54 8.23
C ASN A 142 -0.15 -0.62 7.09
N VAL A 143 0.79 -0.13 6.28
CA VAL A 143 0.53 0.74 5.11
C VAL A 143 -0.46 0.13 4.11
N VAL A 144 -0.52 -1.21 4.00
CA VAL A 144 -1.50 -1.92 3.16
C VAL A 144 -2.90 -1.72 3.73
N LEU A 145 -3.10 -1.95 5.02
CA LEU A 145 -4.39 -1.74 5.68
C LEU A 145 -4.81 -0.26 5.70
N GLU A 146 -3.85 0.66 5.88
CA GLU A 146 -4.09 2.11 5.81
C GLU A 146 -4.56 2.53 4.41
N ALA A 147 -3.91 2.03 3.35
CA ALA A 147 -4.32 2.26 1.97
C ALA A 147 -5.71 1.70 1.67
N MET A 148 -5.97 0.44 2.08
CA MET A 148 -7.29 -0.19 1.94
C MET A 148 -8.37 0.59 2.68
N ALA A 149 -8.10 0.98 3.92
CA ALA A 149 -9.00 1.76 4.78
C ALA A 149 -9.31 3.14 4.19
N SER A 150 -8.35 3.75 3.52
CA SER A 150 -8.51 5.03 2.82
C SER A 150 -9.15 4.89 1.44
N GLY A 151 -9.47 3.67 1.00
CA GLY A 151 -10.19 3.41 -0.25
C GLY A 151 -9.32 3.52 -1.51
N LEU A 152 -8.04 3.16 -1.45
CA LEU A 152 -7.19 3.03 -2.63
C LEU A 152 -7.32 1.64 -3.26
N GLY A 153 -7.06 1.57 -4.58
CA GLY A 153 -6.70 0.31 -5.21
C GLY A 153 -5.28 -0.08 -4.78
N VAL A 154 -5.07 -1.31 -4.34
CA VAL A 154 -3.78 -1.73 -3.79
C VAL A 154 -3.14 -2.79 -4.68
N VAL A 155 -1.86 -2.57 -5.02
CA VAL A 155 -1.00 -3.56 -5.67
C VAL A 155 0.17 -3.86 -4.73
N ALA A 156 0.36 -5.13 -4.41
CA ALA A 156 1.40 -5.59 -3.50
C ALA A 156 1.88 -6.99 -3.87
N TYR A 157 3.01 -7.41 -3.32
CA TYR A 157 3.38 -8.81 -3.31
C TYR A 157 2.50 -9.62 -2.35
N ASP A 158 2.22 -10.89 -2.72
CA ASP A 158 1.44 -11.83 -1.90
C ASP A 158 2.24 -12.31 -0.69
N GLN A 159 2.43 -11.39 0.26
CA GLN A 159 3.17 -11.64 1.50
C GLN A 159 2.70 -10.71 2.63
N ALA A 160 3.03 -11.05 3.86
CA ALA A 160 2.74 -10.29 5.09
C ALA A 160 1.28 -9.81 5.15
N ALA A 161 1.02 -8.53 5.40
CA ALA A 161 -0.34 -7.99 5.50
C ALA A 161 -1.12 -8.09 4.18
N ALA A 162 -0.45 -7.96 3.02
CA ALA A 162 -1.12 -8.07 1.72
C ALA A 162 -1.72 -9.47 1.53
N SER A 163 -0.98 -10.52 1.82
CA SER A 163 -1.45 -11.91 1.76
C SER A 163 -2.64 -12.19 2.70
N GLN A 164 -2.70 -11.52 3.84
CA GLN A 164 -3.77 -11.72 4.83
C GLN A 164 -5.05 -10.95 4.49
N HIS A 165 -4.92 -9.76 3.92
CA HIS A 165 -6.03 -8.81 3.82
C HIS A 165 -6.51 -8.54 2.40
N LEU A 166 -5.67 -8.77 1.38
CA LEU A 166 -6.05 -8.62 -0.02
C LEU A 166 -6.48 -9.95 -0.64
N ARG A 167 -7.40 -9.86 -1.57
CA ARG A 167 -7.78 -10.96 -2.48
C ARG A 167 -7.58 -10.46 -3.90
N HIS A 168 -6.67 -11.14 -4.63
CA HIS A 168 -6.40 -10.83 -6.03
C HIS A 168 -7.69 -10.82 -6.85
N GLY A 169 -7.88 -9.80 -7.68
CA GLY A 169 -9.07 -9.67 -8.53
C GLY A 169 -10.34 -9.20 -7.81
N TYR A 170 -10.33 -9.11 -6.49
CA TYR A 170 -11.51 -8.72 -5.70
C TYR A 170 -11.31 -7.44 -4.90
N SER A 171 -10.30 -7.37 -4.04
CA SER A 171 -10.02 -6.20 -3.20
C SER A 171 -8.68 -5.53 -3.50
N GLY A 172 -7.97 -5.98 -4.52
CA GLY A 172 -6.70 -5.46 -4.98
C GLY A 172 -6.04 -6.41 -5.95
N ALA A 173 -4.78 -6.16 -6.25
CA ALA A 173 -3.98 -7.02 -7.11
C ALA A 173 -2.74 -7.49 -6.36
N LEU A 174 -2.48 -8.80 -6.42
CA LEU A 174 -1.33 -9.44 -5.81
C LEU A 174 -0.42 -10.04 -6.88
N ALA A 175 0.88 -9.93 -6.68
CA ALA A 175 1.90 -10.58 -7.48
C ALA A 175 2.73 -11.52 -6.61
N MET A 176 3.32 -12.55 -7.22
CA MET A 176 4.25 -13.44 -6.50
C MET A 176 5.47 -12.66 -6.02
N PRO A 177 5.94 -12.88 -4.79
CA PRO A 177 7.12 -12.23 -4.27
C PRO A 177 8.34 -12.39 -5.19
N GLY A 178 8.95 -11.27 -5.59
CA GLY A 178 10.10 -11.24 -6.48
C GLY A 178 9.78 -11.29 -7.98
N ASP A 179 8.54 -11.55 -8.38
CA ASP A 179 8.13 -11.42 -9.77
C ASP A 179 7.74 -9.97 -10.09
N GLU A 180 8.73 -9.23 -10.57
CA GLU A 180 8.59 -7.81 -10.86
C GLU A 180 7.71 -7.55 -12.10
N ASN A 181 7.68 -8.46 -13.05
CA ASN A 181 6.81 -8.33 -14.23
C ASN A 181 5.35 -8.55 -13.83
N ALA A 182 5.07 -9.62 -13.09
CA ALA A 182 3.72 -9.86 -12.55
C ALA A 182 3.23 -8.69 -11.65
N PHE A 183 4.13 -7.99 -10.94
CA PHE A 183 3.75 -6.80 -10.17
C PHE A 183 3.29 -5.66 -11.08
N CYS A 184 4.03 -5.37 -12.16
CA CYS A 184 3.64 -4.34 -13.13
C CYS A 184 2.35 -4.72 -13.86
N ASP A 185 2.22 -5.97 -14.29
CA ASP A 185 1.01 -6.48 -14.96
C ASP A 185 -0.22 -6.38 -14.05
N ALA A 186 -0.06 -6.67 -12.76
CA ALA A 186 -1.12 -6.52 -11.76
C ALA A 186 -1.57 -5.06 -11.61
N ALA A 187 -0.66 -4.10 -11.67
CA ALA A 187 -0.98 -2.68 -11.63
C ALA A 187 -1.69 -2.22 -12.92
N ILE A 188 -1.22 -2.66 -14.08
CA ILE A 188 -1.84 -2.39 -15.38
C ILE A 188 -3.27 -2.94 -15.38
N TRP A 189 -3.44 -4.21 -15.04
CA TRP A 189 -4.75 -4.85 -14.97
C TRP A 189 -5.72 -4.10 -14.05
N LEU A 190 -5.28 -3.65 -12.88
CA LEU A 190 -6.15 -2.95 -11.92
C LEU A 190 -6.63 -1.60 -12.46
N LEU A 191 -5.87 -0.96 -13.37
CA LEU A 191 -6.24 0.30 -14.02
C LEU A 191 -6.91 0.11 -15.39
N GLU A 192 -7.04 -1.12 -15.92
CA GLU A 192 -7.56 -1.36 -17.27
C GLU A 192 -8.94 -0.76 -17.44
N GLU A 193 -9.85 -1.03 -16.50
CA GLU A 193 -11.19 -0.47 -16.47
C GLU A 193 -11.45 0.33 -15.20
N ARG A 194 -12.11 1.50 -15.32
CA ARG A 194 -12.50 2.31 -14.15
C ARG A 194 -13.33 1.52 -13.14
N GLU A 195 -14.19 0.63 -13.63
CA GLU A 195 -15.05 -0.19 -12.78
C GLU A 195 -14.26 -1.24 -11.99
N THR A 196 -13.23 -1.85 -12.57
CA THR A 196 -12.34 -2.78 -11.87
C THR A 196 -11.65 -2.10 -10.68
N LEU A 197 -11.05 -0.93 -10.92
CA LEU A 197 -10.44 -0.14 -9.84
C LEU A 197 -11.48 0.26 -8.78
N ARG A 198 -12.64 0.77 -9.19
CA ARG A 198 -13.71 1.19 -8.28
C ARG A 198 -14.17 0.06 -7.37
N ARG A 199 -14.42 -1.12 -7.93
CA ARG A 199 -14.86 -2.32 -7.19
C ARG A 199 -13.77 -2.78 -6.21
N ALA A 200 -12.52 -2.85 -6.64
CA ALA A 200 -11.41 -3.22 -5.77
C ALA A 200 -11.28 -2.27 -4.57
N ARG A 201 -11.38 -0.96 -4.80
CA ARG A 201 -11.35 0.08 -3.74
C ARG A 201 -12.47 -0.09 -2.73
N LEU A 202 -13.70 -0.33 -3.17
CA LEU A 202 -14.85 -0.54 -2.29
C LEU A 202 -14.69 -1.80 -1.44
N ASN A 203 -14.29 -2.92 -2.05
CA ASN A 203 -14.09 -4.18 -1.36
C ASN A 203 -12.93 -4.11 -0.37
N ALA A 204 -11.81 -3.46 -0.74
CA ALA A 204 -10.68 -3.20 0.14
C ALA A 204 -11.12 -2.42 1.38
N ARG A 205 -11.85 -1.30 1.18
CA ARG A 205 -12.38 -0.48 2.28
C ARG A 205 -13.32 -1.28 3.17
N GLN A 206 -14.25 -2.04 2.60
CA GLN A 206 -15.17 -2.86 3.38
C GLN A 206 -14.44 -3.90 4.24
N HIS A 207 -13.39 -4.52 3.69
CA HIS A 207 -12.57 -5.44 4.47
C HIS A 207 -11.83 -4.73 5.59
N ALA A 208 -11.10 -3.64 5.27
CA ALA A 208 -10.28 -2.90 6.24
C ALA A 208 -11.11 -2.31 7.39
N SER A 209 -12.36 -1.88 7.13
CA SER A 209 -13.24 -1.35 8.18
C SER A 209 -13.58 -2.36 9.28
N ARG A 210 -13.45 -3.66 9.00
CA ARG A 210 -13.65 -4.75 9.96
C ARG A 210 -12.38 -5.14 10.71
N GLN A 211 -11.23 -4.57 10.33
CA GLN A 211 -9.92 -4.82 10.93
C GLN A 211 -9.53 -3.70 11.90
N GLY A 212 -10.51 -3.15 12.62
CA GLY A 212 -10.27 -2.15 13.66
C GLY A 212 -9.63 -2.74 14.92
N TRP A 213 -8.88 -1.93 15.65
CA TRP A 213 -8.26 -2.36 16.91
C TRP A 213 -9.23 -3.01 17.92
N PRO A 214 -10.50 -2.54 18.09
CA PRO A 214 -11.44 -3.21 18.97
C PRO A 214 -11.68 -4.69 18.62
N ALA A 215 -11.80 -5.01 17.32
CA ALA A 215 -12.05 -6.38 16.85
C ALA A 215 -10.83 -7.32 16.99
N ILE A 216 -9.66 -6.79 17.36
CA ILE A 216 -8.42 -7.57 17.51
C ILE A 216 -8.10 -7.84 18.98
N ILE A 217 -8.61 -7.00 19.88
CA ILE A 217 -8.34 -7.08 21.32
C ILE A 217 -9.40 -7.92 22.05
N GLU A 218 -10.56 -8.16 21.44
CA GLU A 218 -11.59 -9.12 21.92
C GLU A 218 -11.18 -10.58 21.63
#